data_6836546b9432f5da50f908f6dd565328
#
_entry.id   6836546b9432f5da50f908f6dd565328
#
_cell.length_a   1.000
_cell.length_b   1.000
_cell.length_c   1.000
_cell.angle_alpha   90.00
_cell.angle_beta   90.00
_cell.angle_gamma   90.00
#
_symmetry.space_group_name_H-M   'P 1'
#
loop_
_entity.id
_entity.type
_entity.pdbx_description
1 polymer ?
#
loop_
_entity_poly.entity_id
_entity_poly.type
_entity_poly.pdbx_seq_one_letter_code
_entity_poly.pdbx_strand_id
1 'polypeptide(L)'
;MKAKCNTRGNVAVEERPTTEEPEVATKITTTIFPGRYVQGAGALRSLAEEVGRLGKKALAIVDRAVDPIVAPYLKPAGGVTFVCNEFCGECCDAEIERLAAVVRKEACNVIVGVGGGKALDTAKAVGFTTEHPVLIVPTLASTDAPCSALSVIYTPTGEFARYLVLPRNPNVVLVDTAIICKAPVRFLVSGMGDALSTWFEAEDCHIKQAGNMTGRMGSMSAFALARLCYDTLLNYGTAAKLACETGVVTSALEHIVEANTLLSGLGFESGGLSGAHAIHNGLTTLAQTHHYWHGEKVAIGTLALLMLTDRPPSVIKDVYDFCEAVGLPITLAQIGLENVSDKQLMAVATAACAPGETIHNCPCEVTPQRVFAALKAADAEGRARVTKHAFAYV
;
A
#
# COMPACT_ATOMS: atom_id res chain seq x y z
N MET A 1 -69.94 -43.12 35.25
CA MET A 1 -69.79 -42.22 36.40
C MET A 1 -68.33 -42.16 36.77
N LYS A 2 -67.72 -40.95 36.69
CA LYS A 2 -66.42 -40.43 37.25
C LYS A 2 -65.22 -41.40 37.22
N ALA A 3 -64.20 -41.24 36.32
CA ALA A 3 -63.07 -40.32 36.32
C ALA A 3 -62.23 -40.28 37.62
N LYS A 4 -60.95 -40.64 37.49
CA LYS A 4 -59.75 -39.99 38.09
C LYS A 4 -58.53 -40.78 37.55
N CYS A 5 -57.83 -40.32 36.70
CA CYS A 5 -56.76 -39.36 36.82
C CYS A 5 -55.59 -39.83 37.69
N ASN A 6 -54.50 -40.13 37.01
CA ASN A 6 -53.15 -39.55 37.20
C ASN A 6 -52.16 -40.35 38.06
N THR A 7 -51.02 -40.64 37.47
CA THR A 7 -49.78 -39.93 37.84
C THR A 7 -48.70 -40.21 36.79
N ARG A 8 -48.21 -39.10 36.18
CA ARG A 8 -47.02 -39.08 35.29
C ARG A 8 -45.77 -39.36 36.13
N GLY A 9 -45.05 -40.41 35.80
CA GLY A 9 -43.66 -40.55 36.21
C GLY A 9 -42.81 -39.61 35.41
N ASN A 10 -42.16 -38.65 36.05
CA ASN A 10 -41.06 -37.85 35.49
C ASN A 10 -39.87 -38.78 35.24
N VAL A 11 -39.60 -39.10 33.99
CA VAL A 11 -38.28 -39.59 33.57
C VAL A 11 -37.38 -38.42 33.53
N ALA A 12 -36.44 -38.36 34.47
CA ALA A 12 -35.31 -37.39 34.38
C ALA A 12 -34.52 -37.71 33.10
N VAL A 13 -34.53 -36.78 32.16
CA VAL A 13 -33.61 -36.81 31.03
C VAL A 13 -32.24 -36.47 31.62
N GLU A 14 -31.36 -37.46 31.75
CA GLU A 14 -29.95 -37.21 31.97
C GLU A 14 -29.42 -36.37 30.78
N GLU A 15 -29.13 -35.10 31.04
CA GLU A 15 -28.35 -34.27 30.12
C GLU A 15 -26.98 -34.93 29.94
N ARG A 16 -26.72 -35.47 28.74
CA ARG A 16 -25.38 -35.88 28.38
C ARG A 16 -24.50 -34.64 28.45
N PRO A 17 -23.31 -34.71 29.09
CA PRO A 17 -22.36 -33.64 29.02
C PRO A 17 -21.99 -33.41 27.54
N THR A 18 -22.30 -32.25 27.01
CA THR A 18 -21.77 -31.78 25.72
C THR A 18 -20.26 -31.65 25.93
N THR A 19 -19.50 -32.66 25.52
CA THR A 19 -18.08 -32.49 25.29
C THR A 19 -17.99 -31.53 24.14
N GLU A 20 -17.80 -30.24 24.44
CA GLU A 20 -17.30 -29.29 23.47
C GLU A 20 -15.96 -29.86 23.01
N GLU A 21 -15.92 -30.45 21.82
CA GLU A 21 -14.66 -30.72 21.15
C GLU A 21 -13.97 -29.38 21.07
N PRO A 22 -12.66 -29.27 21.42
CA PRO A 22 -11.94 -28.03 21.28
C PRO A 22 -12.08 -27.63 19.81
N GLU A 23 -12.74 -26.50 19.56
CA GLU A 23 -12.89 -25.92 18.24
C GLU A 23 -11.45 -25.70 17.72
N VAL A 24 -10.99 -26.59 16.87
CA VAL A 24 -9.72 -26.39 16.15
C VAL A 24 -9.99 -25.21 15.28
N ALA A 25 -9.64 -24.02 15.78
CA ALA A 25 -9.73 -22.78 15.04
C ALA A 25 -8.92 -22.97 13.77
N THR A 26 -9.58 -23.35 12.69
CA THR A 26 -8.97 -23.51 11.38
C THR A 26 -8.49 -22.13 10.95
N LYS A 27 -7.18 -21.94 10.90
CA LYS A 27 -6.56 -20.70 10.44
C LYS A 27 -6.86 -20.51 8.95
N ILE A 28 -7.89 -19.73 8.66
CA ILE A 28 -8.29 -19.45 7.29
C ILE A 28 -7.31 -18.44 6.71
N THR A 29 -6.66 -18.79 5.61
CA THR A 29 -5.81 -17.89 4.83
C THR A 29 -6.61 -17.23 3.72
N THR A 30 -6.29 -15.98 3.41
CA THR A 30 -6.89 -15.25 2.29
C THR A 30 -5.81 -14.48 1.54
N THR A 31 -5.84 -14.61 0.21
CA THR A 31 -5.02 -13.83 -0.70
C THR A 31 -5.93 -13.23 -1.76
N ILE A 32 -5.80 -11.93 -1.99
CA ILE A 32 -6.59 -11.19 -2.98
C ILE A 32 -5.68 -10.55 -4.01
N PHE A 33 -6.16 -10.41 -5.24
CA PHE A 33 -5.39 -9.97 -6.39
C PHE A 33 -6.22 -9.03 -7.25
N PRO A 34 -5.60 -8.09 -8.00
CA PRO A 34 -6.29 -7.45 -9.13
C PRO A 34 -6.71 -8.50 -10.15
N GLY A 35 -7.82 -8.26 -10.84
CA GLY A 35 -8.31 -9.22 -11.85
C GLY A 35 -7.32 -9.46 -12.99
N ARG A 36 -6.59 -8.40 -13.40
CA ARG A 36 -5.51 -8.45 -14.40
C ARG A 36 -4.45 -7.40 -14.05
N TYR A 37 -3.21 -7.75 -14.31
CA TYR A 37 -2.09 -6.82 -14.30
C TYR A 37 -1.41 -6.84 -15.67
N VAL A 38 -1.28 -5.68 -16.30
CA VAL A 38 -0.68 -5.52 -17.63
C VAL A 38 0.40 -4.47 -17.55
N GLN A 39 1.64 -4.81 -17.87
CA GLN A 39 2.78 -3.91 -17.77
C GLN A 39 3.68 -3.97 -19.00
N GLY A 40 4.27 -2.84 -19.34
CA GLY A 40 5.33 -2.71 -20.34
C GLY A 40 5.37 -1.34 -20.98
N ALA A 41 6.45 -1.05 -21.70
CA ALA A 41 6.60 0.20 -22.42
C ALA A 41 5.57 0.30 -23.56
N GLY A 42 4.68 1.30 -23.51
CA GLY A 42 3.59 1.48 -24.47
C GLY A 42 2.36 0.64 -24.18
N ALA A 43 2.24 0.06 -22.98
CA ALA A 43 1.08 -0.74 -22.57
C ALA A 43 -0.25 0.04 -22.67
N LEU A 44 -0.22 1.36 -22.53
CA LEU A 44 -1.41 2.21 -22.63
C LEU A 44 -2.11 2.11 -24.01
N ARG A 45 -1.42 1.60 -25.06
CA ARG A 45 -2.03 1.32 -26.37
C ARG A 45 -3.12 0.25 -26.29
N SER A 46 -3.10 -0.63 -25.28
CA SER A 46 -4.12 -1.64 -25.04
C SER A 46 -5.31 -1.15 -24.21
N LEU A 47 -5.33 0.15 -23.80
CA LEU A 47 -6.37 0.69 -22.92
C LEU A 47 -7.79 0.41 -23.42
N ALA A 48 -8.07 0.67 -24.70
CA ALA A 48 -9.40 0.43 -25.27
C ALA A 48 -9.77 -1.08 -25.30
N GLU A 49 -8.79 -1.97 -25.52
CA GLU A 49 -8.99 -3.41 -25.45
C GLU A 49 -9.34 -3.84 -24.02
N GLU A 50 -8.57 -3.41 -23.03
CA GLU A 50 -8.79 -3.77 -21.63
C GLU A 50 -10.09 -3.19 -21.07
N VAL A 51 -10.45 -1.95 -21.44
CA VAL A 51 -11.79 -1.37 -21.15
C VAL A 51 -12.89 -2.17 -21.83
N GLY A 52 -12.67 -2.60 -23.09
CA GLY A 52 -13.63 -3.38 -23.88
C GLY A 52 -14.00 -4.73 -23.26
N ARG A 53 -13.13 -5.30 -22.41
CA ARG A 53 -13.39 -6.52 -21.63
C ARG A 53 -14.36 -6.26 -20.47
N LEU A 54 -14.44 -5.01 -19.99
CA LEU A 54 -15.23 -4.62 -18.82
C LEU A 54 -16.55 -3.94 -19.22
N GLY A 55 -16.56 -3.20 -20.33
CA GLY A 55 -17.73 -2.48 -20.81
C GLY A 55 -17.46 -1.70 -22.09
N LYS A 56 -18.32 -0.73 -22.42
CA LYS A 56 -18.27 -0.01 -23.70
C LYS A 56 -18.15 1.51 -23.55
N LYS A 57 -18.53 2.07 -22.41
CA LYS A 57 -18.46 3.50 -22.17
C LYS A 57 -17.80 3.76 -20.83
N ALA A 58 -16.58 4.31 -20.84
CA ALA A 58 -15.79 4.54 -19.65
C ALA A 58 -15.84 6.00 -19.19
N LEU A 59 -15.97 6.25 -17.89
CA LEU A 59 -15.56 7.51 -17.29
C LEU A 59 -14.05 7.45 -17.03
N ALA A 60 -13.27 8.30 -17.70
CA ALA A 60 -11.85 8.47 -17.44
C ALA A 60 -11.65 9.66 -16.48
N ILE A 61 -11.16 9.37 -15.28
CA ILE A 61 -10.79 10.33 -14.24
C ILE A 61 -9.29 10.56 -14.37
N VAL A 62 -8.89 11.72 -14.84
CA VAL A 62 -7.52 11.99 -15.27
C VAL A 62 -6.90 13.09 -14.41
N ASP A 63 -5.72 12.82 -13.86
CA ASP A 63 -4.91 13.86 -13.23
C ASP A 63 -4.42 14.85 -14.28
N ARG A 64 -4.64 16.15 -14.02
CA ARG A 64 -4.28 17.23 -14.92
C ARG A 64 -2.82 17.21 -15.40
N ALA A 65 -1.91 16.79 -14.51
CA ALA A 65 -0.48 16.76 -14.82
C ALA A 65 -0.13 15.78 -15.95
N VAL A 66 -0.94 14.74 -16.15
CA VAL A 66 -0.68 13.69 -17.14
C VAL A 66 -1.66 13.70 -18.32
N ASP A 67 -2.68 14.55 -18.29
CA ASP A 67 -3.68 14.65 -19.35
C ASP A 67 -3.05 14.79 -20.75
N PRO A 68 -2.09 15.66 -21.01
CA PRO A 68 -1.47 15.80 -22.35
C PRO A 68 -0.81 14.51 -22.86
N ILE A 69 -0.34 13.65 -21.93
CA ILE A 69 0.35 12.40 -22.25
C ILE A 69 -0.66 11.30 -22.59
N VAL A 70 -1.77 11.25 -21.86
CA VAL A 70 -2.74 10.15 -21.95
C VAL A 70 -3.92 10.44 -22.89
N ALA A 71 -4.23 11.70 -23.15
CA ALA A 71 -5.34 12.14 -24.03
C ALA A 71 -5.35 11.44 -25.41
N PRO A 72 -4.22 11.14 -26.09
CA PRO A 72 -4.23 10.39 -27.35
C PRO A 72 -4.86 8.99 -27.25
N TYR A 73 -4.81 8.36 -26.08
CA TYR A 73 -5.32 7.00 -25.82
C TYR A 73 -6.78 6.99 -25.34
N LEU A 74 -7.32 8.14 -24.95
CA LEU A 74 -8.69 8.31 -24.47
C LEU A 74 -9.67 8.66 -25.62
N LYS A 75 -9.32 8.33 -26.86
CA LYS A 75 -10.17 8.49 -28.04
C LYS A 75 -11.00 7.23 -28.28
N PRO A 76 -12.19 7.36 -28.88
CA PRO A 76 -12.99 6.20 -29.23
C PRO A 76 -12.20 5.20 -30.08
N ALA A 77 -12.14 3.93 -29.65
CA ALA A 77 -11.43 2.86 -30.33
C ALA A 77 -12.03 1.49 -29.95
N GLY A 78 -12.05 0.54 -30.88
CA GLY A 78 -12.47 -0.84 -30.60
C GLY A 78 -13.92 -0.97 -30.11
N GLY A 79 -14.79 0.01 -30.42
CA GLY A 79 -16.17 0.04 -29.92
C GLY A 79 -16.30 0.54 -28.47
N VAL A 80 -15.24 1.09 -27.91
CA VAL A 80 -15.20 1.75 -26.60
C VAL A 80 -15.20 3.26 -26.78
N THR A 81 -15.91 3.97 -25.90
CA THR A 81 -15.93 5.43 -25.82
C THR A 81 -15.53 5.90 -24.43
N PHE A 82 -14.93 7.09 -24.35
CA PHE A 82 -14.45 7.68 -23.10
C PHE A 82 -15.14 9.02 -22.85
N VAL A 83 -15.62 9.22 -21.62
CA VAL A 83 -16.02 10.50 -21.06
C VAL A 83 -14.90 10.94 -20.14
N CYS A 84 -14.15 11.96 -20.54
CA CYS A 84 -13.00 12.43 -19.75
C CYS A 84 -13.44 13.47 -18.73
N ASN A 85 -12.99 13.33 -17.51
CA ASN A 85 -13.14 14.30 -16.42
C ASN A 85 -11.81 14.52 -15.72
N GLU A 86 -11.49 15.78 -15.48
CA GLU A 86 -10.33 16.17 -14.69
C GLU A 86 -10.57 15.80 -13.22
N PHE A 87 -9.56 15.21 -12.59
CA PHE A 87 -9.51 14.97 -11.14
C PHE A 87 -9.25 16.29 -10.41
N CYS A 88 -10.02 16.60 -9.37
CA CYS A 88 -9.93 17.89 -8.68
C CYS A 88 -8.68 18.05 -7.78
N GLY A 89 -7.87 16.99 -7.61
CA GLY A 89 -6.62 17.02 -6.83
C GLY A 89 -6.72 16.38 -5.46
N GLU A 90 -7.95 16.11 -4.93
CA GLU A 90 -8.11 15.46 -3.63
C GLU A 90 -9.11 14.31 -3.68
N CYS A 91 -8.77 13.18 -3.04
CA CYS A 91 -9.67 12.03 -2.88
C CYS A 91 -10.59 12.29 -1.68
N CYS A 92 -11.71 12.95 -1.91
CA CYS A 92 -12.69 13.29 -0.88
C CYS A 92 -14.12 12.91 -1.30
N ASP A 93 -15.02 12.82 -0.31
CA ASP A 93 -16.41 12.42 -0.56
C ASP A 93 -17.13 13.31 -1.58
N ALA A 94 -16.86 14.62 -1.56
CA ALA A 94 -17.46 15.56 -2.52
C ALA A 94 -17.02 15.27 -3.96
N GLU A 95 -15.76 14.93 -4.19
CA GLU A 95 -15.23 14.59 -5.51
C GLU A 95 -15.75 13.24 -5.99
N ILE A 96 -15.83 12.26 -5.09
CA ILE A 96 -16.38 10.93 -5.39
C ILE A 96 -17.84 11.08 -5.84
N GLU A 97 -18.66 11.84 -5.12
CA GLU A 97 -20.07 12.03 -5.50
C GLU A 97 -20.23 12.85 -6.79
N ARG A 98 -19.40 13.88 -7.00
CA ARG A 98 -19.38 14.64 -8.26
C ARG A 98 -19.15 13.72 -9.46
N LEU A 99 -18.17 12.83 -9.38
CA LEU A 99 -17.81 11.90 -10.46
C LEU A 99 -18.84 10.78 -10.59
N ALA A 100 -19.40 10.28 -9.49
CA ALA A 100 -20.50 9.32 -9.52
C ALA A 100 -21.75 9.88 -10.20
N ALA A 101 -22.04 11.18 -10.03
CA ALA A 101 -23.12 11.85 -10.75
C ALA A 101 -22.85 11.90 -12.27
N VAL A 102 -21.59 12.09 -12.70
CA VAL A 102 -21.20 12.02 -14.12
C VAL A 102 -21.40 10.61 -14.66
N VAL A 103 -21.01 9.55 -13.92
CA VAL A 103 -21.23 8.16 -14.31
C VAL A 103 -22.71 7.92 -14.61
N ARG A 104 -23.59 8.31 -13.71
CA ARG A 104 -25.06 8.16 -13.84
C ARG A 104 -25.60 8.96 -15.04
N LYS A 105 -25.22 10.24 -15.16
CA LYS A 105 -25.67 11.14 -16.22
C LYS A 105 -25.27 10.65 -17.62
N GLU A 106 -24.02 10.25 -17.75
CA GLU A 106 -23.45 9.83 -19.04
C GLU A 106 -23.69 8.35 -19.33
N ALA A 107 -24.30 7.59 -18.42
CA ALA A 107 -24.49 6.14 -18.49
C ALA A 107 -23.17 5.40 -18.78
N CYS A 108 -22.08 5.79 -18.08
CA CYS A 108 -20.81 5.08 -18.12
C CYS A 108 -20.96 3.75 -17.37
N ASN A 109 -20.27 2.71 -17.85
CA ASN A 109 -20.32 1.37 -17.28
C ASN A 109 -18.93 0.79 -16.94
N VAL A 110 -17.88 1.61 -17.05
CA VAL A 110 -16.51 1.32 -16.59
C VAL A 110 -15.93 2.60 -16.01
N ILE A 111 -15.13 2.49 -14.96
CA ILE A 111 -14.35 3.59 -14.39
C ILE A 111 -12.89 3.37 -14.75
N VAL A 112 -12.22 4.41 -15.26
CA VAL A 112 -10.79 4.42 -15.55
C VAL A 112 -10.15 5.52 -14.73
N GLY A 113 -9.24 5.17 -13.81
CA GLY A 113 -8.44 6.13 -13.04
C GLY A 113 -7.05 6.28 -13.65
N VAL A 114 -6.62 7.50 -13.93
CA VAL A 114 -5.32 7.80 -14.54
C VAL A 114 -4.59 8.86 -13.74
N GLY A 115 -3.46 8.52 -13.16
CA GLY A 115 -2.70 9.48 -12.35
C GLY A 115 -1.87 8.86 -11.23
N GLY A 116 -1.65 9.64 -10.18
CA GLY A 116 -1.05 9.20 -8.93
C GLY A 116 -2.06 8.65 -7.94
N GLY A 117 -1.60 8.23 -6.76
CA GLY A 117 -2.40 7.51 -5.75
C GLY A 117 -3.78 8.10 -5.46
N LYS A 118 -3.89 9.43 -5.24
CA LYS A 118 -5.17 10.07 -4.94
C LYS A 118 -6.19 9.98 -6.09
N ALA A 119 -5.75 10.13 -7.35
CA ALA A 119 -6.61 9.96 -8.51
C ALA A 119 -7.07 8.50 -8.67
N LEU A 120 -6.18 7.54 -8.39
CA LEU A 120 -6.49 6.12 -8.46
C LEU A 120 -7.46 5.71 -7.35
N ASP A 121 -7.25 6.20 -6.13
CA ASP A 121 -8.14 5.96 -4.99
C ASP A 121 -9.54 6.55 -5.23
N THR A 122 -9.61 7.75 -5.81
CA THR A 122 -10.89 8.35 -6.23
C THR A 122 -11.61 7.45 -7.26
N ALA A 123 -10.89 6.93 -8.26
CA ALA A 123 -11.48 6.04 -9.26
C ALA A 123 -12.01 4.74 -8.66
N LYS A 124 -11.26 4.13 -7.74
CA LYS A 124 -11.69 2.94 -6.98
C LYS A 124 -12.95 3.24 -6.16
N ALA A 125 -12.98 4.37 -5.45
CA ALA A 125 -14.13 4.78 -4.64
C ALA A 125 -15.37 5.09 -5.50
N VAL A 126 -15.20 5.74 -6.67
CA VAL A 126 -16.30 5.98 -7.63
C VAL A 126 -16.83 4.65 -8.18
N GLY A 127 -15.95 3.71 -8.55
CA GLY A 127 -16.35 2.39 -9.00
C GLY A 127 -17.15 1.61 -7.96
N PHE A 128 -16.75 1.72 -6.69
CA PHE A 128 -17.49 1.14 -5.55
C PHE A 128 -18.87 1.81 -5.39
N THR A 129 -18.92 3.14 -5.36
CA THR A 129 -20.16 3.89 -5.18
C THR A 129 -21.17 3.67 -6.31
N THR A 130 -20.69 3.41 -7.53
CA THR A 130 -21.54 3.23 -8.72
C THR A 130 -21.70 1.76 -9.13
N GLU A 131 -21.08 0.83 -8.39
CA GLU A 131 -21.09 -0.63 -8.64
C GLU A 131 -20.53 -1.00 -10.03
N HIS A 132 -19.59 -0.21 -10.56
CA HIS A 132 -18.97 -0.46 -11.86
C HIS A 132 -17.54 -1.01 -11.75
N PRO A 133 -17.08 -1.79 -12.76
CA PRO A 133 -15.71 -2.26 -12.83
C PRO A 133 -14.73 -1.10 -12.96
N VAL A 134 -13.54 -1.29 -12.38
CA VAL A 134 -12.47 -0.29 -12.30
C VAL A 134 -11.23 -0.76 -13.05
N LEU A 135 -10.68 0.10 -13.89
CA LEU A 135 -9.37 -0.02 -14.51
C LEU A 135 -8.49 1.12 -14.00
N ILE A 136 -7.30 0.78 -13.50
CA ILE A 136 -6.33 1.72 -12.93
C ILE A 136 -5.13 1.85 -13.85
N VAL A 137 -4.75 3.09 -14.14
CA VAL A 137 -3.56 3.46 -14.92
C VAL A 137 -2.65 4.33 -14.07
N PRO A 138 -1.73 3.73 -13.30
CA PRO A 138 -0.75 4.50 -12.55
C PRO A 138 0.23 5.18 -13.50
N THR A 139 0.47 6.46 -13.30
CA THR A 139 1.47 7.24 -14.04
C THR A 139 2.73 7.48 -13.24
N LEU A 140 2.74 7.04 -12.01
CA LEU A 140 3.84 7.01 -11.05
C LEU A 140 3.91 5.63 -10.41
N ALA A 141 5.12 5.16 -10.08
CA ALA A 141 5.34 3.97 -9.26
C ALA A 141 5.85 4.38 -7.86
N SER A 142 5.13 5.31 -7.23
CA SER A 142 5.54 5.95 -5.96
C SER A 142 5.01 5.28 -4.72
N THR A 143 4.05 4.37 -4.86
CA THR A 143 3.43 3.57 -3.80
C THR A 143 2.83 2.29 -4.38
N ASP A 144 2.40 1.39 -3.52
CA ASP A 144 1.74 0.14 -3.87
C ASP A 144 0.20 0.21 -3.96
N ALA A 145 -0.37 1.39 -3.79
CA ALA A 145 -1.81 1.65 -3.86
C ALA A 145 -2.53 1.14 -5.14
N PRO A 146 -1.90 1.08 -6.35
CA PRO A 146 -2.63 0.74 -7.57
C PRO A 146 -3.34 -0.61 -7.54
N CYS A 147 -2.79 -1.62 -6.87
CA CYS A 147 -3.33 -2.99 -6.90
C CYS A 147 -4.33 -3.29 -5.78
N SER A 148 -4.41 -2.46 -4.74
CA SER A 148 -5.15 -2.76 -3.51
C SER A 148 -6.66 -2.53 -3.58
N ALA A 149 -7.40 -3.30 -2.78
CA ALA A 149 -8.81 -3.10 -2.48
C ALA A 149 -9.01 -2.07 -1.35
N LEU A 150 -8.31 -0.95 -1.46
CA LEU A 150 -8.30 0.12 -0.47
C LEU A 150 -8.28 1.48 -1.16
N SER A 151 -8.99 2.45 -0.62
CA SER A 151 -8.83 3.88 -0.96
C SER A 151 -8.66 4.68 0.31
N VAL A 152 -7.74 5.64 0.28
CA VAL A 152 -7.56 6.60 1.37
C VAL A 152 -8.41 7.82 1.08
N ILE A 153 -9.35 8.12 1.98
CA ILE A 153 -10.25 9.26 1.85
C ILE A 153 -9.74 10.40 2.73
N TYR A 154 -9.72 11.59 2.16
CA TYR A 154 -9.27 12.82 2.81
C TYR A 154 -10.42 13.80 2.97
N THR A 155 -10.23 14.81 3.83
CA THR A 155 -11.08 15.99 3.83
C THR A 155 -10.81 16.83 2.58
N PRO A 156 -11.68 17.78 2.19
CA PRO A 156 -11.39 18.70 1.09
C PRO A 156 -10.13 19.56 1.29
N THR A 157 -9.63 19.65 2.53
CA THR A 157 -8.40 20.35 2.91
C THR A 157 -7.16 19.46 2.91
N GLY A 158 -7.30 18.17 2.56
CA GLY A 158 -6.19 17.22 2.42
C GLY A 158 -5.80 16.51 3.71
N GLU A 159 -6.60 16.61 4.78
CA GLU A 159 -6.38 15.86 6.02
C GLU A 159 -6.93 14.44 5.89
N PHE A 160 -6.24 13.46 6.48
CA PHE A 160 -6.74 12.08 6.51
C PHE A 160 -8.12 12.01 7.19
N ALA A 161 -9.10 11.41 6.53
CA ALA A 161 -10.44 11.21 7.08
C ALA A 161 -10.67 9.73 7.46
N ARG A 162 -10.47 8.79 6.54
CA ARG A 162 -10.69 7.36 6.78
C ARG A 162 -10.08 6.48 5.69
N TYR A 163 -9.93 5.22 5.99
CA TYR A 163 -9.78 4.18 4.98
C TYR A 163 -11.15 3.70 4.48
N LEU A 164 -11.27 3.54 3.16
CA LEU A 164 -12.40 2.88 2.51
C LEU A 164 -11.93 1.51 2.04
N VAL A 165 -12.28 0.47 2.80
CA VAL A 165 -12.00 -0.91 2.43
C VAL A 165 -13.01 -1.35 1.38
N LEU A 166 -12.51 -1.83 0.25
CA LEU A 166 -13.30 -2.23 -0.91
C LEU A 166 -13.51 -3.75 -0.93
N PRO A 167 -14.63 -4.23 -1.47
CA PRO A 167 -14.92 -5.68 -1.51
C PRO A 167 -14.04 -6.45 -2.49
N ARG A 168 -13.33 -5.77 -3.38
CA ARG A 168 -12.47 -6.37 -4.42
C ARG A 168 -11.40 -5.39 -4.90
N ASN A 169 -10.28 -5.94 -5.36
CA ASN A 169 -9.23 -5.20 -6.04
C ASN A 169 -9.71 -4.68 -7.40
N PRO A 170 -8.99 -3.75 -8.04
CA PRO A 170 -9.28 -3.29 -9.40
C PRO A 170 -9.39 -4.46 -10.39
N ASN A 171 -10.31 -4.34 -11.35
CA ASN A 171 -10.49 -5.35 -12.38
C ASN A 171 -9.26 -5.45 -13.30
N VAL A 172 -8.64 -4.30 -13.59
CA VAL A 172 -7.41 -4.21 -14.38
C VAL A 172 -6.50 -3.15 -13.78
N VAL A 173 -5.21 -3.44 -13.69
CA VAL A 173 -4.14 -2.46 -13.46
C VAL A 173 -3.26 -2.46 -14.70
N LEU A 174 -3.23 -1.33 -15.41
CA LEU A 174 -2.53 -1.15 -16.68
C LEU A 174 -1.39 -0.16 -16.51
N VAL A 175 -0.17 -0.66 -16.57
CA VAL A 175 1.07 0.05 -16.21
C VAL A 175 1.91 0.30 -17.46
N ASP A 176 2.02 1.56 -17.90
CA ASP A 176 2.90 1.96 -18.98
C ASP A 176 4.23 2.47 -18.43
N THR A 177 5.25 1.63 -18.50
CA THR A 177 6.57 1.93 -17.95
C THR A 177 7.28 3.05 -18.70
N ALA A 178 6.93 3.35 -19.96
CA ALA A 178 7.46 4.50 -20.68
C ALA A 178 6.89 5.83 -20.14
N ILE A 179 5.70 5.82 -19.55
CA ILE A 179 5.13 6.99 -18.87
C ILE A 179 5.80 7.15 -17.51
N ILE A 180 5.87 6.08 -16.72
CA ILE A 180 6.51 6.11 -15.39
C ILE A 180 7.97 6.54 -15.48
N CYS A 181 8.71 6.07 -16.49
CA CYS A 181 10.11 6.42 -16.73
C CYS A 181 10.34 7.94 -16.95
N LYS A 182 9.31 8.66 -17.40
CA LYS A 182 9.38 10.11 -17.63
C LYS A 182 9.01 10.95 -16.40
N ALA A 183 8.48 10.32 -15.37
CA ALA A 183 8.19 10.99 -14.12
C ALA A 183 9.49 11.28 -13.35
N PRO A 184 9.52 12.29 -12.47
CA PRO A 184 10.65 12.52 -11.59
C PRO A 184 11.07 11.26 -10.85
N VAL A 185 12.36 10.90 -10.92
CA VAL A 185 12.92 9.67 -10.36
C VAL A 185 12.62 9.51 -8.86
N ARG A 186 12.45 10.62 -8.13
CA ARG A 186 12.10 10.63 -6.71
C ARG A 186 10.80 9.85 -6.43
N PHE A 187 9.87 9.80 -7.37
CA PHE A 187 8.65 9.00 -7.21
C PHE A 187 8.95 7.50 -7.27
N LEU A 188 9.80 7.07 -8.20
CA LEU A 188 10.22 5.66 -8.27
C LEU A 188 10.96 5.25 -6.99
N VAL A 189 11.87 6.11 -6.49
CA VAL A 189 12.62 5.90 -5.25
C VAL A 189 11.67 5.85 -4.04
N SER A 190 10.69 6.75 -3.97
CA SER A 190 9.65 6.69 -2.93
C SER A 190 8.91 5.34 -2.95
N GLY A 191 8.54 4.86 -4.14
CA GLY A 191 7.91 3.54 -4.26
C GLY A 191 8.80 2.40 -3.78
N MET A 192 10.11 2.47 -4.02
CA MET A 192 11.06 1.50 -3.47
C MET A 192 11.10 1.54 -1.93
N GLY A 193 10.96 2.74 -1.34
CA GLY A 193 10.91 2.91 0.12
C GLY A 193 9.65 2.33 0.75
N ASP A 194 8.52 2.44 0.06
CA ASP A 194 7.27 1.80 0.42
C ASP A 194 7.37 0.27 0.32
N ALA A 195 7.78 -0.22 -0.85
CA ALA A 195 7.96 -1.64 -1.14
C ALA A 195 9.00 -2.34 -0.25
N LEU A 196 9.98 -1.60 0.28
CA LEU A 196 11.02 -2.14 1.15
C LEU A 196 10.46 -2.67 2.48
N SER A 197 9.39 -2.08 2.99
CA SER A 197 8.74 -2.52 4.23
C SER A 197 8.01 -3.84 4.09
N THR A 198 7.51 -4.13 2.89
CA THR A 198 6.53 -5.18 2.61
C THR A 198 6.95 -6.56 3.10
N TRP A 199 8.21 -6.95 2.84
CA TRP A 199 8.72 -8.24 3.31
C TRP A 199 8.77 -8.31 4.83
N PHE A 200 9.33 -7.29 5.49
CA PHE A 200 9.52 -7.30 6.93
C PHE A 200 8.21 -7.30 7.69
N GLU A 201 7.23 -6.53 7.20
CA GLU A 201 5.91 -6.46 7.82
C GLU A 201 5.10 -7.74 7.60
N ALA A 202 5.15 -8.32 6.39
CA ALA A 202 4.53 -9.62 6.10
C ALA A 202 5.16 -10.75 6.94
N GLU A 203 6.50 -10.75 7.10
CA GLU A 203 7.20 -11.72 7.94
C GLU A 203 6.83 -11.57 9.41
N ASP A 204 6.73 -10.34 9.93
CA ASP A 204 6.25 -10.07 11.28
C ASP A 204 4.84 -10.62 11.50
N CYS A 205 3.91 -10.34 10.58
CA CYS A 205 2.55 -10.88 10.62
C CYS A 205 2.55 -12.42 10.60
N HIS A 206 3.41 -13.03 9.79
CA HIS A 206 3.53 -14.49 9.73
C HIS A 206 4.03 -15.07 11.06
N ILE A 207 5.08 -14.52 11.65
CA ILE A 207 5.65 -14.97 12.93
C ILE A 207 4.64 -14.77 14.06
N LYS A 208 4.00 -13.59 14.12
CA LYS A 208 2.98 -13.24 15.11
C LYS A 208 1.70 -14.03 14.95
N GLN A 209 1.46 -14.62 13.77
CA GLN A 209 0.17 -15.20 13.38
C GLN A 209 -0.94 -14.14 13.37
N ALA A 210 -0.61 -12.92 12.96
CA ALA A 210 -1.55 -11.81 12.84
C ALA A 210 -2.33 -11.86 11.52
N GLY A 211 -3.47 -11.17 11.49
CA GLY A 211 -4.27 -11.02 10.26
C GLY A 211 -3.63 -10.04 9.28
N ASN A 212 -3.85 -10.30 7.98
CA ASN A 212 -3.55 -9.36 6.90
C ASN A 212 -4.70 -8.33 6.73
N MET A 213 -4.67 -7.52 5.66
CA MET A 213 -5.67 -6.48 5.43
C MET A 213 -7.08 -7.01 5.17
N THR A 214 -7.24 -8.32 4.93
CA THR A 214 -8.55 -8.99 4.84
C THR A 214 -9.10 -9.45 6.20
N GLY A 215 -8.35 -9.24 7.28
CA GLY A 215 -8.66 -9.73 8.62
C GLY A 215 -8.38 -11.23 8.80
N ARG A 216 -7.70 -11.88 7.84
CA ARG A 216 -7.37 -13.32 7.86
C ARG A 216 -5.88 -13.52 7.74
N MET A 217 -5.42 -14.76 7.87
CA MET A 217 -4.00 -15.09 7.77
C MET A 217 -3.46 -14.89 6.35
N GLY A 218 -2.20 -14.48 6.25
CA GLY A 218 -1.47 -14.49 4.99
C GLY A 218 -1.23 -15.91 4.48
N SER A 219 -1.20 -16.06 3.14
CA SER A 219 -0.92 -17.34 2.50
C SER A 219 0.57 -17.47 2.17
N MET A 220 0.99 -18.71 1.88
CA MET A 220 2.35 -18.99 1.40
C MET A 220 2.70 -18.18 0.14
N SER A 221 1.75 -18.00 -0.78
CA SER A 221 1.95 -17.20 -2.00
C SER A 221 2.13 -15.71 -1.68
N ALA A 222 1.37 -15.14 -0.73
CA ALA A 222 1.53 -13.77 -0.32
C ALA A 222 2.94 -13.50 0.26
N PHE A 223 3.42 -14.38 1.13
CA PHE A 223 4.78 -14.27 1.69
C PHE A 223 5.88 -14.46 0.64
N ALA A 224 5.69 -15.38 -0.31
CA ALA A 224 6.63 -15.57 -1.40
C ALA A 224 6.72 -14.33 -2.31
N LEU A 225 5.60 -13.65 -2.59
CA LEU A 225 5.55 -12.42 -3.37
C LEU A 225 6.17 -11.24 -2.60
N ALA A 226 5.90 -11.12 -1.29
CA ALA A 226 6.55 -10.12 -0.45
C ALA A 226 8.07 -10.30 -0.40
N ARG A 227 8.55 -11.55 -0.32
CA ARG A 227 9.98 -11.86 -0.37
C ARG A 227 10.58 -11.55 -1.75
N LEU A 228 9.89 -11.92 -2.83
CA LEU A 228 10.31 -11.58 -4.20
C LEU A 228 10.40 -10.06 -4.40
N CYS A 229 9.49 -9.29 -3.80
CA CYS A 229 9.54 -7.83 -3.79
C CYS A 229 10.87 -7.33 -3.23
N TYR A 230 11.22 -7.74 -2.00
CA TYR A 230 12.47 -7.38 -1.34
C TYR A 230 13.71 -7.76 -2.16
N ASP A 231 13.78 -9.02 -2.63
CA ASP A 231 14.92 -9.49 -3.42
C ASP A 231 15.05 -8.70 -4.73
N THR A 232 13.93 -8.33 -5.36
CA THR A 232 13.92 -7.51 -6.59
C THR A 232 14.45 -6.10 -6.33
N LEU A 233 14.06 -5.47 -5.21
CA LEU A 233 14.57 -4.14 -4.83
C LEU A 233 16.08 -4.16 -4.70
N LEU A 234 16.63 -5.10 -3.94
CA LEU A 234 18.09 -5.19 -3.70
C LEU A 234 18.87 -5.45 -4.98
N ASN A 235 18.34 -6.30 -5.86
CA ASN A 235 19.03 -6.69 -7.09
C ASN A 235 18.97 -5.62 -8.19
N TYR A 236 17.88 -4.87 -8.30
CA TYR A 236 17.63 -4.02 -9.48
C TYR A 236 17.42 -2.54 -9.15
N GLY A 237 17.24 -2.15 -7.88
CA GLY A 237 16.86 -0.79 -7.49
C GLY A 237 17.81 0.29 -8.01
N THR A 238 19.12 0.11 -7.81
CA THR A 238 20.12 1.08 -8.28
C THR A 238 20.13 1.20 -9.80
N ALA A 239 20.08 0.08 -10.52
CA ALA A 239 20.07 0.07 -11.99
C ALA A 239 18.77 0.69 -12.54
N ALA A 240 17.62 0.44 -11.90
CA ALA A 240 16.34 1.04 -12.28
C ALA A 240 16.31 2.54 -12.05
N LYS A 241 16.88 3.03 -10.94
CA LYS A 241 17.03 4.45 -10.66
C LYS A 241 17.83 5.14 -11.77
N LEU A 242 19.01 4.62 -12.11
CA LEU A 242 19.86 5.16 -13.17
C LEU A 242 19.16 5.13 -14.54
N ALA A 243 18.41 4.07 -14.85
CA ALA A 243 17.63 3.99 -16.08
C ALA A 243 16.55 5.08 -16.12
N CYS A 244 15.82 5.30 -15.02
CA CYS A 244 14.81 6.34 -14.90
C CYS A 244 15.42 7.74 -15.00
N GLU A 245 16.57 8.00 -14.37
CA GLU A 245 17.30 9.28 -14.47
C GLU A 245 17.74 9.60 -15.91
N THR A 246 18.05 8.57 -16.71
CA THR A 246 18.42 8.73 -18.12
C THR A 246 17.23 8.68 -19.06
N GLY A 247 16.01 8.45 -18.55
CA GLY A 247 14.77 8.38 -19.35
C GLY A 247 14.67 7.15 -20.25
N VAL A 248 15.35 6.05 -19.89
CA VAL A 248 15.41 4.81 -20.69
C VAL A 248 14.69 3.67 -19.96
N VAL A 249 13.76 3.02 -20.66
CA VAL A 249 13.13 1.82 -20.13
C VAL A 249 14.08 0.62 -20.30
N THR A 250 14.46 0.01 -19.18
CA THR A 250 15.30 -1.19 -19.12
C THR A 250 14.57 -2.30 -18.37
N SER A 251 15.07 -3.54 -18.48
CA SER A 251 14.51 -4.66 -17.69
C SER A 251 14.56 -4.38 -16.17
N ALA A 252 15.62 -3.71 -15.69
CA ALA A 252 15.71 -3.33 -14.28
C ALA A 252 14.59 -2.36 -13.87
N LEU A 253 14.27 -1.37 -14.73
CA LEU A 253 13.14 -0.46 -14.47
C LEU A 253 11.80 -1.22 -14.49
N GLU A 254 11.60 -2.12 -15.45
CA GLU A 254 10.40 -2.97 -15.50
C GLU A 254 10.22 -3.78 -14.20
N HIS A 255 11.29 -4.42 -13.71
CA HIS A 255 11.26 -5.18 -12.46
C HIS A 255 10.92 -4.31 -11.25
N ILE A 256 11.48 -3.11 -11.15
CA ILE A 256 11.21 -2.22 -10.03
C ILE A 256 9.80 -1.63 -10.08
N VAL A 257 9.29 -1.31 -11.28
CA VAL A 257 7.90 -0.88 -11.41
C VAL A 257 6.94 -1.99 -10.99
N GLU A 258 7.20 -3.24 -11.38
CA GLU A 258 6.42 -4.40 -10.93
C GLU A 258 6.55 -4.61 -9.41
N ALA A 259 7.75 -4.49 -8.85
CA ALA A 259 7.97 -4.60 -7.41
C ALA A 259 7.19 -3.54 -6.62
N ASN A 260 7.28 -2.27 -7.03
CA ASN A 260 6.62 -1.16 -6.34
C ASN A 260 5.09 -1.24 -6.43
N THR A 261 4.53 -1.69 -7.57
CA THR A 261 3.08 -1.62 -7.80
C THR A 261 2.37 -2.95 -7.55
N LEU A 262 2.91 -4.07 -8.03
CA LEU A 262 2.27 -5.38 -7.93
C LEU A 262 2.75 -6.16 -6.72
N LEU A 263 4.06 -6.43 -6.62
CA LEU A 263 4.58 -7.33 -5.58
C LEU A 263 4.39 -6.73 -4.18
N SER A 264 4.65 -5.42 -4.02
CA SER A 264 4.37 -4.71 -2.78
C SER A 264 2.87 -4.66 -2.50
N GLY A 265 2.05 -4.31 -3.52
CA GLY A 265 0.60 -4.26 -3.39
C GLY A 265 -0.02 -5.57 -2.91
N LEU A 266 0.43 -6.69 -3.45
CA LEU A 266 -0.03 -8.03 -3.03
C LEU A 266 0.56 -8.43 -1.67
N GLY A 267 1.82 -8.06 -1.44
CA GLY A 267 2.56 -8.40 -0.22
C GLY A 267 1.96 -7.74 1.02
N PHE A 268 1.67 -6.43 0.97
CA PHE A 268 1.09 -5.74 2.13
C PHE A 268 -0.37 -6.16 2.36
N GLU A 269 -1.17 -6.24 1.28
CA GLU A 269 -2.60 -6.50 1.41
C GLU A 269 -2.89 -7.93 1.86
N SER A 270 -2.16 -8.90 1.32
CA SER A 270 -2.35 -10.33 1.57
C SER A 270 -1.34 -10.93 2.54
N GLY A 271 -0.20 -10.30 2.77
CA GLY A 271 0.79 -10.69 3.79
C GLY A 271 0.56 -10.00 5.13
N GLY A 272 0.19 -8.73 5.11
CA GLY A 272 -0.10 -7.91 6.28
C GLY A 272 0.89 -6.77 6.49
N LEU A 273 0.52 -5.82 7.34
CA LEU A 273 1.33 -4.68 7.79
C LEU A 273 1.69 -4.82 9.27
N SER A 274 2.80 -4.23 9.69
CA SER A 274 3.23 -4.21 11.08
C SER A 274 3.74 -2.82 11.52
N GLY A 275 5.01 -2.69 11.87
CA GLY A 275 5.52 -1.50 12.51
C GLY A 275 5.95 -0.38 11.58
N ALA A 276 6.38 -0.66 10.34
CA ALA A 276 6.90 0.38 9.45
C ALA A 276 5.82 1.40 9.07
N HIS A 277 4.65 0.94 8.67
CA HIS A 277 3.51 1.80 8.36
C HIS A 277 2.92 2.49 9.58
N ALA A 278 2.86 1.82 10.73
CA ALA A 278 2.40 2.46 11.96
C ALA A 278 3.36 3.60 12.40
N ILE A 279 4.68 3.40 12.26
CA ILE A 279 5.67 4.45 12.51
C ILE A 279 5.53 5.58 11.50
N HIS A 280 5.32 5.27 10.21
CA HIS A 280 4.98 6.28 9.20
C HIS A 280 3.77 7.10 9.62
N ASN A 281 2.67 6.47 10.09
CA ASN A 281 1.48 7.18 10.58
C ASN A 281 1.82 8.10 11.73
N GLY A 282 2.64 7.62 12.68
CA GLY A 282 3.17 8.45 13.77
C GLY A 282 3.96 9.67 13.26
N LEU A 283 4.85 9.48 12.26
CA LEU A 283 5.64 10.57 11.67
C LEU A 283 4.77 11.63 11.02
N THR A 284 3.61 11.27 10.43
CA THR A 284 2.70 12.24 9.81
C THR A 284 2.05 13.21 10.81
N THR A 285 2.12 12.96 12.10
CA THR A 285 1.67 13.89 13.14
C THR A 285 2.56 15.14 13.24
N LEU A 286 3.76 15.10 12.67
CA LEU A 286 4.70 16.21 12.66
C LEU A 286 4.64 16.97 11.33
N ALA A 287 4.21 18.23 11.36
CA ALA A 287 4.04 19.07 10.16
C ALA A 287 5.30 19.15 9.27
N GLN A 288 6.50 19.06 9.88
CA GLN A 288 7.79 19.08 9.16
C GLN A 288 7.90 17.94 8.14
N THR A 289 7.21 16.79 8.35
CA THR A 289 7.29 15.62 7.46
C THR A 289 6.30 15.66 6.30
N HIS A 290 5.39 16.63 6.24
CA HIS A 290 4.34 16.69 5.22
C HIS A 290 4.87 16.91 3.79
N HIS A 291 6.07 17.48 3.64
CA HIS A 291 6.71 17.68 2.35
C HIS A 291 7.46 16.45 1.79
N TYR A 292 7.51 15.38 2.58
CA TYR A 292 8.16 14.13 2.20
C TYR A 292 7.13 13.12 1.72
N TRP A 293 7.51 12.35 0.71
CA TRP A 293 6.63 11.35 0.12
C TRP A 293 6.37 10.19 1.08
N HIS A 294 5.30 9.46 0.81
CA HIS A 294 4.87 8.32 1.64
C HIS A 294 6.04 7.33 1.88
N GLY A 295 6.63 6.80 0.81
CA GLY A 295 7.68 5.80 0.91
C GLY A 295 8.99 6.31 1.52
N GLU A 296 9.28 7.62 1.46
CA GLU A 296 10.42 8.20 2.16
C GLU A 296 10.24 8.08 3.69
N LYS A 297 9.04 8.30 4.19
CA LYS A 297 8.71 8.12 5.61
C LYS A 297 8.58 6.65 6.00
N VAL A 298 8.03 5.81 5.11
CA VAL A 298 7.98 4.36 5.31
C VAL A 298 9.38 3.76 5.38
N ALA A 299 10.34 4.25 4.58
CA ALA A 299 11.74 3.81 4.69
C ALA A 299 12.32 4.06 6.08
N ILE A 300 12.11 5.24 6.69
CA ILE A 300 12.49 5.51 8.08
C ILE A 300 11.75 4.57 9.05
N GLY A 301 10.45 4.32 8.81
CA GLY A 301 9.67 3.35 9.57
C GLY A 301 10.25 1.94 9.50
N THR A 302 10.69 1.53 8.31
CA THR A 302 11.34 0.22 8.09
C THR A 302 12.65 0.12 8.87
N LEU A 303 13.53 1.14 8.79
CA LEU A 303 14.78 1.14 9.55
C LEU A 303 14.54 1.04 11.05
N ALA A 304 13.52 1.76 11.57
CA ALA A 304 13.13 1.65 12.97
C ALA A 304 12.52 0.28 13.31
N LEU A 305 11.73 -0.31 12.41
CA LEU A 305 11.17 -1.65 12.56
C LEU A 305 12.27 -2.70 12.72
N LEU A 306 13.33 -2.62 11.90
CA LEU A 306 14.46 -3.56 12.01
C LEU A 306 15.14 -3.52 13.40
N MET A 307 15.25 -2.33 13.98
CA MET A 307 15.78 -2.16 15.34
C MET A 307 14.77 -2.66 16.40
N LEU A 308 13.49 -2.41 16.22
CA LEU A 308 12.43 -2.80 17.15
C LEU A 308 12.30 -4.33 17.24
N THR A 309 12.43 -5.02 16.10
CA THR A 309 12.24 -6.47 15.98
C THR A 309 13.57 -7.25 16.06
N ASP A 310 14.67 -6.59 16.43
CA ASP A 310 16.00 -7.19 16.61
C ASP A 310 16.47 -8.02 15.40
N ARG A 311 16.39 -7.41 14.21
CA ARG A 311 16.83 -8.07 12.98
C ARG A 311 18.35 -8.26 12.96
N PRO A 312 18.85 -9.35 12.32
CA PRO A 312 20.30 -9.60 12.23
C PRO A 312 21.09 -8.40 11.68
N PRO A 313 22.28 -8.09 12.19
CA PRO A 313 23.10 -6.97 11.72
C PRO A 313 23.39 -6.99 10.21
N SER A 314 23.48 -8.17 9.59
CA SER A 314 23.64 -8.31 8.14
C SER A 314 22.42 -7.77 7.39
N VAL A 315 21.21 -8.09 7.85
CA VAL A 315 19.96 -7.58 7.24
C VAL A 315 19.86 -6.06 7.39
N ILE A 316 20.15 -5.56 8.60
CA ILE A 316 20.18 -4.10 8.86
C ILE A 316 21.16 -3.43 7.90
N LYS A 317 22.37 -3.98 7.77
CA LYS A 317 23.38 -3.45 6.85
C LYS A 317 22.89 -3.42 5.40
N ASP A 318 22.32 -4.51 4.90
CA ASP A 318 21.86 -4.61 3.51
C ASP A 318 20.76 -3.58 3.21
N VAL A 319 19.83 -3.35 4.16
CA VAL A 319 18.76 -2.37 4.01
C VAL A 319 19.29 -0.94 4.02
N TYR A 320 20.23 -0.61 4.90
CA TYR A 320 20.86 0.72 4.89
C TYR A 320 21.65 0.95 3.59
N ASP A 321 22.46 -0.03 3.17
CA ASP A 321 23.24 0.07 1.93
C ASP A 321 22.33 0.29 0.71
N PHE A 322 21.18 -0.39 0.67
CA PHE A 322 20.18 -0.18 -0.36
C PHE A 322 19.61 1.25 -0.31
N CYS A 323 19.17 1.71 0.87
CA CYS A 323 18.62 3.05 1.03
C CYS A 323 19.61 4.13 0.56
N GLU A 324 20.89 4.00 0.94
CA GLU A 324 21.96 4.91 0.52
C GLU A 324 22.15 4.88 -1.00
N ALA A 325 22.20 3.68 -1.61
CA ALA A 325 22.43 3.51 -3.05
C ALA A 325 21.32 4.13 -3.91
N VAL A 326 20.07 3.99 -3.48
CA VAL A 326 18.93 4.56 -4.24
C VAL A 326 18.58 5.99 -3.82
N GLY A 327 19.09 6.48 -2.70
CA GLY A 327 18.86 7.85 -2.20
C GLY A 327 17.59 7.98 -1.34
N LEU A 328 17.18 6.91 -0.69
CA LEU A 328 16.17 6.95 0.37
C LEU A 328 16.75 7.56 1.66
N PRO A 329 15.94 8.21 2.49
CA PRO A 329 16.40 8.75 3.76
C PRO A 329 16.81 7.64 4.73
N ILE A 330 17.93 7.84 5.42
CA ILE A 330 18.46 6.95 6.46
C ILE A 330 18.58 7.64 7.81
N THR A 331 18.24 8.93 7.90
CA THR A 331 18.23 9.71 9.13
C THR A 331 16.95 10.52 9.27
N LEU A 332 16.58 10.86 10.48
CA LEU A 332 15.45 11.75 10.77
C LEU A 332 15.67 13.15 10.17
N ALA A 333 16.90 13.63 10.10
CA ALA A 333 17.22 14.91 9.47
C ALA A 333 16.84 14.94 7.99
N GLN A 334 16.99 13.83 7.28
CA GLN A 334 16.65 13.74 5.84
C GLN A 334 15.15 13.75 5.55
N ILE A 335 14.31 13.70 6.58
CA ILE A 335 12.85 13.89 6.48
C ILE A 335 12.37 15.15 7.23
N GLY A 336 13.27 16.15 7.41
CA GLY A 336 12.95 17.44 8.02
C GLY A 336 12.87 17.43 9.55
N LEU A 337 13.43 16.43 10.18
CA LEU A 337 13.41 16.24 11.64
C LEU A 337 14.81 16.41 12.28
N GLU A 338 15.67 17.24 11.71
CA GLU A 338 17.04 17.51 12.22
C GLU A 338 17.05 18.05 13.65
N ASN A 339 16.02 18.81 14.05
CA ASN A 339 15.87 19.43 15.37
C ASN A 339 14.70 18.82 16.16
N VAL A 340 14.27 17.59 15.85
CA VAL A 340 13.19 16.94 16.57
C VAL A 340 13.55 16.70 18.03
N SER A 341 12.70 17.17 18.93
CA SER A 341 12.89 16.93 20.38
C SER A 341 12.47 15.52 20.77
N ASP A 342 13.03 15.01 21.86
CA ASP A 342 12.63 13.69 22.41
C ASP A 342 11.13 13.65 22.75
N LYS A 343 10.55 14.79 23.16
CA LYS A 343 9.10 14.90 23.41
C LYS A 343 8.28 14.68 22.11
N GLN A 344 8.69 15.28 21.00
CA GLN A 344 8.01 15.10 19.70
C GLN A 344 8.20 13.68 19.19
N LEU A 345 9.40 13.12 19.31
CA LEU A 345 9.65 11.75 18.89
C LEU A 345 8.89 10.72 19.74
N MET A 346 8.73 10.99 21.06
CA MET A 346 7.86 10.18 21.91
C MET A 346 6.38 10.31 21.51
N ALA A 347 5.94 11.48 21.04
CA ALA A 347 4.57 11.64 20.52
C ALA A 347 4.36 10.82 19.24
N VAL A 348 5.36 10.79 18.33
CA VAL A 348 5.36 9.89 17.15
C VAL A 348 5.23 8.43 17.59
N ALA A 349 6.05 7.99 18.53
CA ALA A 349 6.02 6.62 19.04
C ALA A 349 4.68 6.26 19.72
N THR A 350 4.09 7.23 20.42
CA THR A 350 2.77 7.05 21.05
C THR A 350 1.67 6.91 20.00
N ALA A 351 1.69 7.74 18.96
CA ALA A 351 0.74 7.65 17.86
C ALA A 351 0.89 6.32 17.09
N ALA A 352 2.11 5.89 16.82
CA ALA A 352 2.38 4.59 16.19
C ALA A 352 1.86 3.38 17.00
N CYS A 353 1.74 3.53 18.33
CA CYS A 353 1.23 2.51 19.23
C CYS A 353 -0.27 2.68 19.57
N ALA A 354 -0.99 3.55 18.87
CA ALA A 354 -2.42 3.77 19.12
C ALA A 354 -3.22 2.47 18.91
N PRO A 355 -4.35 2.30 19.61
CA PRO A 355 -5.23 1.17 19.36
C PRO A 355 -5.68 1.10 17.89
N GLY A 356 -5.57 -0.08 17.28
CA GLY A 356 -5.91 -0.30 15.88
C GLY A 356 -4.76 -0.11 14.89
N GLU A 357 -3.62 0.42 15.32
CA GLU A 357 -2.41 0.50 14.48
C GLU A 357 -1.81 -0.88 14.24
N THR A 358 -1.21 -1.03 13.07
CA THR A 358 -0.65 -2.31 12.61
C THR A 358 0.60 -2.74 13.38
N ILE A 359 1.24 -1.87 14.14
CA ILE A 359 2.44 -2.19 14.93
C ILE A 359 2.21 -3.32 15.93
N HIS A 360 0.95 -3.53 16.34
CA HIS A 360 0.58 -4.62 17.23
C HIS A 360 0.69 -6.01 16.57
N ASN A 361 0.95 -6.06 15.27
CA ASN A 361 1.27 -7.27 14.52
C ASN A 361 2.78 -7.64 14.62
N CYS A 362 3.62 -6.80 15.22
CA CYS A 362 5.02 -7.15 15.46
C CYS A 362 5.16 -8.37 16.39
N PRO A 363 6.14 -9.26 16.14
CA PRO A 363 6.35 -10.47 16.95
C PRO A 363 7.07 -10.21 18.28
N CYS A 364 7.20 -8.97 18.70
CA CYS A 364 7.83 -8.55 19.96
C CYS A 364 6.85 -7.74 20.81
N GLU A 365 7.24 -7.46 22.04
CA GLU A 365 6.53 -6.50 22.89
C GLU A 365 6.65 -5.09 22.31
N VAL A 366 5.53 -4.40 22.12
CA VAL A 366 5.46 -3.05 21.59
C VAL A 366 4.98 -2.08 22.65
N THR A 367 5.80 -1.07 22.91
CA THR A 367 5.46 0.08 23.76
C THR A 367 5.99 1.37 23.13
N PRO A 368 5.40 2.54 23.42
CA PRO A 368 5.94 3.81 22.93
C PRO A 368 7.43 4.02 23.25
N GLN A 369 7.89 3.56 24.42
CA GLN A 369 9.29 3.66 24.82
C GLN A 369 10.21 2.81 23.94
N ARG A 370 9.78 1.60 23.56
CA ARG A 370 10.55 0.73 22.66
C ARG A 370 10.60 1.29 21.24
N VAL A 371 9.48 1.81 20.74
CA VAL A 371 9.41 2.47 19.42
C VAL A 371 10.28 3.73 19.39
N PHE A 372 10.22 4.54 20.44
CA PHE A 372 11.11 5.70 20.60
C PHE A 372 12.59 5.28 20.58
N ALA A 373 12.95 4.26 21.33
CA ALA A 373 14.33 3.75 21.36
C ALA A 373 14.76 3.23 19.97
N ALA A 374 13.90 2.53 19.27
CA ALA A 374 14.15 2.02 17.92
C ALA A 374 14.37 3.16 16.91
N LEU A 375 13.55 4.21 16.94
CA LEU A 375 13.73 5.42 16.12
C LEU A 375 15.08 6.11 16.40
N LYS A 376 15.46 6.24 17.67
CA LYS A 376 16.76 6.83 18.06
C LYS A 376 17.93 5.96 17.60
N ALA A 377 17.82 4.64 17.72
CA ALA A 377 18.87 3.71 17.28
C ALA A 377 19.03 3.73 15.75
N ALA A 378 17.93 3.72 15.02
CA ALA A 378 17.95 3.82 13.56
C ALA A 378 18.57 5.14 13.09
N ASP A 379 18.18 6.28 13.69
CA ASP A 379 18.78 7.57 13.35
C ASP A 379 20.29 7.62 13.69
N ALA A 380 20.70 7.03 14.79
CA ALA A 380 22.12 6.98 15.19
C ALA A 380 22.97 6.16 14.20
N GLU A 381 22.48 5.00 13.74
CA GLU A 381 23.13 4.20 12.70
C GLU A 381 23.24 4.99 11.39
N GLY A 382 22.14 5.63 10.95
CA GLY A 382 22.13 6.45 9.75
C GLY A 382 23.14 7.61 9.82
N ARG A 383 23.21 8.32 10.93
CA ARG A 383 24.19 9.41 11.15
C ARG A 383 25.63 8.91 11.13
N ALA A 384 25.90 7.75 11.73
CA ALA A 384 27.24 7.16 11.72
C ALA A 384 27.69 6.84 10.29
N ARG A 385 26.78 6.38 9.42
CA ARG A 385 27.06 6.11 8.00
C ARG A 385 27.33 7.39 7.21
N VAL A 386 26.48 8.40 7.34
CA VAL A 386 26.67 9.72 6.70
C VAL A 386 28.04 10.31 7.07
N THR A 387 28.43 10.20 8.35
CA THR A 387 29.73 10.71 8.83
C THR A 387 30.90 9.95 8.20
N LYS A 388 30.82 8.61 8.10
CA LYS A 388 31.89 7.80 7.46
C LYS A 388 32.11 8.19 6.00
N HIS A 389 31.02 8.40 5.25
CA HIS A 389 31.13 8.84 3.86
C HIS A 389 31.78 10.21 3.71
N ALA A 390 31.50 11.15 4.63
CA ALA A 390 32.12 12.46 4.62
C ALA A 390 33.65 12.41 4.80
N PHE A 391 34.17 11.47 5.58
CA PHE A 391 35.62 11.27 5.80
C PHE A 391 36.31 10.44 4.71
N ALA A 392 35.59 9.66 3.91
CA ALA A 392 36.17 8.84 2.85
C ALA A 392 36.60 9.66 1.62
N TYR A 393 36.20 10.93 1.54
CA TYR A 393 36.52 11.87 0.46
C TYR A 393 37.51 12.95 0.86
N VAL A 394 38.12 12.86 2.06
CA VAL A 394 39.22 13.70 2.54
C VAL A 394 40.52 12.89 2.57
#